data_681aa65f8d348609693951e514f586a4
#
_entry.id   681aa65f8d348609693951e514f586a4
#
_cell.length_a   1.000
_cell.length_b   1.000
_cell.length_c   1.000
_cell.angle_alpha   90.00
_cell.angle_beta   90.00
_cell.angle_gamma   90.00
#
_symmetry.space_group_name_H-M   'P 1'
#
loop_
_entity.id
_entity.type
_entity.pdbx_description
1 polymer ?
#
loop_
_entity_poly.entity_id
_entity_poly.type
_entity_poly.pdbx_seq_one_letter_code
_entity_poly.pdbx_strand_id
1 'polypeptide(L)'
;MVNEEENDKQKEQKTPVPNEIAKRFLDERKIFIWDAITDESAAAAVTKLLYLDMLDHEKEITIYMSTPGGSISAGMSIYDTIKLIKAPVKVVVTGIAMSMGSILLSAARSEEHT
;
A
#
# COMPACT_ATOMS: atom_id res chain seq x y z
N MET A 1 -14.96 -23.29 -16.63
CA MET A 1 -14.74 -23.17 -15.17
C MET A 1 -13.27 -22.82 -14.92
N VAL A 2 -13.03 -21.74 -14.23
CA VAL A 2 -11.67 -21.29 -13.92
C VAL A 2 -11.19 -22.06 -12.69
N ASN A 3 -10.01 -22.68 -12.73
CA ASN A 3 -9.44 -23.36 -11.59
C ASN A 3 -8.73 -22.38 -10.63
N GLU A 4 -8.33 -22.84 -9.47
CA GLU A 4 -7.69 -21.98 -8.46
C GLU A 4 -6.39 -21.36 -8.95
N GLU A 5 -5.60 -22.08 -9.73
CA GLU A 5 -4.35 -21.54 -10.29
C GLU A 5 -4.60 -20.39 -11.25
N GLU A 6 -5.63 -20.47 -12.07
CA GLU A 6 -5.98 -19.39 -13.00
C GLU A 6 -6.52 -18.18 -12.24
N ASN A 7 -7.29 -18.38 -11.18
CA ASN A 7 -7.76 -17.30 -10.32
C ASN A 7 -6.60 -16.57 -9.65
N ASP A 8 -5.64 -17.30 -9.13
CA ASP A 8 -4.47 -16.72 -8.49
C ASP A 8 -3.64 -15.92 -9.49
N LYS A 9 -3.44 -16.44 -10.69
CA LYS A 9 -2.74 -15.72 -11.76
C LYS A 9 -3.45 -14.44 -12.16
N GLN A 10 -4.79 -14.46 -12.24
CA GLN A 10 -5.57 -13.28 -12.57
C GLN A 10 -5.48 -12.22 -11.48
N LYS A 11 -5.48 -12.61 -10.21
CA LYS A 11 -5.31 -11.69 -9.09
C LYS A 11 -3.91 -11.07 -9.09
N GLU A 12 -2.89 -11.86 -9.39
CA GLU A 12 -1.52 -11.41 -9.49
C GLU A 12 -1.32 -10.39 -10.60
N GLN A 13 -2.01 -10.56 -11.73
CA GLN A 13 -1.94 -9.65 -12.86
C GLN A 13 -2.55 -8.27 -12.61
N LYS A 14 -3.31 -8.09 -11.51
CA LYS A 14 -3.87 -6.79 -11.14
C LYS A 14 -2.85 -5.84 -10.56
N THR A 15 -1.67 -6.31 -10.17
CA THR A 15 -0.61 -5.44 -9.67
C THR A 15 0.17 -4.82 -10.83
N PRO A 16 0.65 -3.57 -10.70
CA PRO A 16 1.39 -2.91 -11.78
C PRO A 16 2.80 -3.45 -11.99
N VAL A 17 3.25 -4.38 -11.15
CA VAL A 17 4.58 -4.97 -11.24
C VAL A 17 4.50 -6.49 -11.20
N PRO A 18 5.44 -7.20 -11.85
CA PRO A 18 5.52 -8.65 -11.75
C PRO A 18 5.71 -9.12 -10.30
N ASN A 19 5.20 -10.30 -9.99
CA ASN A 19 5.23 -10.86 -8.63
C ASN A 19 6.61 -10.93 -8.00
N GLU A 20 7.61 -11.31 -8.76
CA GLU A 20 8.98 -11.40 -8.26
C GLU A 20 9.51 -10.05 -7.83
N ILE A 21 9.19 -9.03 -8.59
CA ILE A 21 9.59 -7.65 -8.28
C ILE A 21 8.80 -7.15 -7.07
N ALA A 22 7.50 -7.40 -7.03
CA ALA A 22 6.65 -7.00 -5.91
C ALA A 22 7.12 -7.63 -4.60
N LYS A 23 7.49 -8.91 -4.64
CA LYS A 23 8.02 -9.63 -3.49
C LYS A 23 9.32 -9.00 -3.01
N ARG A 24 10.22 -8.66 -3.93
CA ARG A 24 11.48 -8.02 -3.61
C ARG A 24 11.26 -6.67 -2.92
N PHE A 25 10.32 -5.87 -3.44
CA PHE A 25 9.98 -4.59 -2.81
C PHE A 25 9.44 -4.79 -1.40
N LEU A 26 8.61 -5.81 -1.19
CA LEU A 26 8.09 -6.12 0.14
C LEU A 26 9.22 -6.51 1.10
N ASP A 27 10.17 -7.31 0.65
CA ASP A 27 11.33 -7.69 1.45
C ASP A 27 12.15 -6.47 1.87
N GLU A 28 12.15 -5.42 1.05
CA GLU A 28 12.82 -4.16 1.35
C GLU A 28 11.89 -3.15 2.05
N ARG A 29 10.73 -3.58 2.53
CA ARG A 29 9.76 -2.79 3.29
C ARG A 29 9.16 -1.65 2.46
N LYS A 30 8.84 -1.96 1.21
CA LYS A 30 8.25 -1.01 0.26
C LYS A 30 6.88 -1.51 -0.19
N ILE A 31 5.90 -0.63 -0.16
CA ILE A 31 4.51 -0.91 -0.51
C ILE A 31 4.07 0.06 -1.58
N PHE A 32 3.23 -0.40 -2.51
CA PHE A 32 2.66 0.46 -3.54
C PHE A 32 1.17 0.66 -3.30
N ILE A 33 0.74 1.91 -3.36
CA ILE A 33 -0.68 2.27 -3.49
C ILE A 33 -0.80 2.95 -4.84
N TRP A 34 -1.29 2.20 -5.81
CA TRP A 34 -1.31 2.61 -7.20
C TRP A 34 -2.73 2.57 -7.73
N ASP A 35 -3.09 3.59 -8.52
CA ASP A 35 -4.44 3.69 -9.09
C ASP A 35 -5.49 3.96 -8.00
N ALA A 36 -6.76 3.63 -8.23
CA ALA A 36 -7.85 3.92 -7.28
C ALA A 36 -7.73 3.11 -5.98
N ILE A 37 -8.12 3.73 -4.87
CA ILE A 37 -8.18 3.06 -3.57
C ILE A 37 -9.52 2.31 -3.51
N THR A 38 -9.45 1.00 -3.47
CA THR A 38 -10.59 0.09 -3.40
C THR A 38 -10.49 -0.77 -2.14
N ASP A 39 -11.55 -1.53 -1.85
CA ASP A 39 -11.49 -2.48 -0.73
C ASP A 39 -10.35 -3.49 -0.91
N GLU A 40 -10.14 -3.96 -2.13
CA GLU A 40 -9.06 -4.91 -2.43
C GLU A 40 -7.68 -4.30 -2.23
N SER A 41 -7.46 -3.11 -2.78
CA SER A 41 -6.15 -2.45 -2.65
C SER A 41 -5.88 -2.04 -1.22
N ALA A 42 -6.91 -1.62 -0.49
CA ALA A 42 -6.78 -1.28 0.92
C ALA A 42 -6.44 -2.51 1.76
N ALA A 43 -7.13 -3.63 1.55
CA ALA A 43 -6.86 -4.87 2.27
C ALA A 43 -5.42 -5.34 2.03
N ALA A 44 -4.94 -5.24 0.80
CA ALA A 44 -3.56 -5.60 0.47
C ALA A 44 -2.56 -4.70 1.19
N ALA A 45 -2.79 -3.39 1.19
CA ALA A 45 -1.90 -2.44 1.85
C ALA A 45 -1.90 -2.63 3.37
N VAL A 46 -3.07 -2.79 3.99
CA VAL A 46 -3.20 -3.02 5.44
C VAL A 46 -2.48 -4.30 5.84
N THR A 47 -2.68 -5.38 5.11
CA THR A 47 -2.04 -6.66 5.39
C THR A 47 -0.52 -6.53 5.34
N LYS A 48 0.01 -5.85 4.33
CA LYS A 48 1.45 -5.65 4.20
C LYS A 48 2.01 -4.77 5.31
N LEU A 49 1.30 -3.70 5.68
CA LEU A 49 1.72 -2.83 6.78
C LEU A 49 1.81 -3.59 8.10
N LEU A 50 0.78 -4.37 8.42
CA LEU A 50 0.76 -5.17 9.64
C LEU A 50 1.86 -6.23 9.63
N TYR A 51 2.07 -6.89 8.50
CA TYR A 51 3.11 -7.89 8.34
C TYR A 51 4.51 -7.30 8.56
N LEU A 52 4.80 -6.18 7.92
CA LEU A 52 6.11 -5.53 8.03
C LEU A 52 6.35 -4.99 9.44
N ASP A 53 5.33 -4.44 10.07
CA ASP A 53 5.43 -3.98 11.45
C ASP A 53 5.72 -5.15 12.40
N MET A 54 5.09 -6.29 12.17
CA MET A 54 5.32 -7.49 12.96
C MET A 54 6.76 -8.01 12.84
N LEU A 55 7.36 -7.88 11.64
CA LEU A 55 8.74 -8.30 11.42
C LEU A 55 9.74 -7.39 12.13
N ASP A 56 9.50 -6.09 12.14
CA ASP A 56 10.39 -5.12 12.76
C ASP A 56 9.64 -3.81 13.02
N HIS A 57 9.44 -3.47 14.28
CA HIS A 57 8.73 -2.26 14.70
C HIS A 57 9.55 -0.97 14.55
N GLU A 58 10.83 -1.08 14.32
CA GLU A 58 11.73 0.09 14.31
C GLU A 58 12.09 0.57 12.92
N LYS A 59 12.15 -0.35 11.95
CA LYS A 59 12.54 0.00 10.59
C LYS A 59 11.41 0.67 9.83
N GLU A 60 11.78 1.72 9.09
CA GLU A 60 10.84 2.48 8.27
C GLU A 60 10.20 1.63 7.18
N ILE A 61 8.92 1.85 6.95
CA ILE A 61 8.17 1.31 5.83
C ILE A 61 7.94 2.46 4.85
N THR A 62 8.20 2.24 3.57
CA THR A 62 8.00 3.25 2.54
C THR A 62 6.80 2.87 1.68
N ILE A 63 5.86 3.81 1.54
CA ILE A 63 4.72 3.66 0.64
C ILE A 63 4.95 4.56 -0.57
N TYR A 64 5.02 3.96 -1.74
CA TYR A 64 5.02 4.69 -3.01
C TYR A 64 3.59 4.83 -3.47
N MET A 65 3.14 6.06 -3.65
CA MET A 65 1.73 6.34 -3.90
C MET A 65 1.53 7.18 -5.16
N SER A 66 0.61 6.73 -6.01
CA SER A 66 0.08 7.51 -7.12
C SER A 66 -1.38 7.13 -7.27
N THR A 67 -2.28 7.97 -6.75
CA THR A 67 -3.71 7.64 -6.72
C THR A 67 -4.57 8.88 -6.86
N PRO A 68 -5.68 8.79 -7.63
CA PRO A 68 -6.69 9.85 -7.67
C PRO A 68 -7.62 9.80 -6.43
N GLY A 69 -7.41 8.88 -5.51
CA GLY A 69 -8.28 8.65 -4.37
C GLY A 69 -9.14 7.42 -4.57
N GLY A 70 -10.32 7.40 -3.97
CA GLY A 70 -11.26 6.27 -4.07
C GLY A 70 -12.17 6.17 -2.87
N SER A 71 -12.46 4.94 -2.45
CA SER A 71 -13.34 4.68 -1.32
C SER A 71 -12.83 5.30 -0.03
N ILE A 72 -13.67 6.09 0.63
CA ILE A 72 -13.35 6.73 1.91
C ILE A 72 -13.12 5.68 3.00
N SER A 73 -14.03 4.71 3.10
CA SER A 73 -13.92 3.67 4.12
C SER A 73 -12.66 2.80 3.92
N ALA A 74 -12.37 2.43 2.69
CA ALA A 74 -11.17 1.67 2.36
C ALA A 74 -9.91 2.48 2.68
N GLY A 75 -9.87 3.74 2.29
CA GLY A 75 -8.75 4.62 2.58
C GLY A 75 -8.53 4.84 4.07
N MET A 76 -9.61 4.97 4.84
CA MET A 76 -9.51 5.13 6.29
C MET A 76 -8.92 3.90 6.98
N SER A 77 -9.15 2.71 6.45
CA SER A 77 -8.52 1.50 7.01
C SER A 77 -6.99 1.55 6.87
N ILE A 78 -6.49 2.08 5.76
CA ILE A 78 -5.05 2.29 5.57
C ILE A 78 -4.54 3.38 6.54
N TYR A 79 -5.26 4.50 6.61
CA TYR A 79 -4.92 5.61 7.50
C TYR A 79 -4.79 5.12 8.94
N ASP A 80 -5.81 4.42 9.44
CA ASP A 80 -5.82 3.92 10.80
C ASP A 80 -4.68 2.93 11.05
N THR A 81 -4.36 2.10 10.07
CA THR A 81 -3.26 1.14 10.19
C THR A 81 -1.91 1.86 10.30
N ILE A 82 -1.68 2.88 9.46
CA ILE A 82 -0.46 3.69 9.53
C ILE A 82 -0.31 4.32 10.93
N LYS A 83 -1.41 4.79 11.51
CA LYS A 83 -1.40 5.39 12.85
C LYS A 83 -1.25 4.35 13.97
N LEU A 84 -1.73 3.14 13.75
CA LEU A 84 -1.73 2.07 14.75
C LEU A 84 -0.36 1.42 14.91
N ILE A 85 0.33 1.14 13.80
CA ILE A 85 1.60 0.41 13.83
C ILE A 85 2.71 1.27 14.45
N LYS A 86 3.72 0.60 14.97
CA LYS A 86 4.87 1.27 15.60
C LYS A 86 5.93 1.67 14.60
N ALA A 87 6.10 0.87 13.54
CA ALA A 87 7.08 1.19 12.50
C ALA A 87 6.77 2.55 11.88
N PRO A 88 7.77 3.42 11.69
CA PRO A 88 7.55 4.69 11.02
C PRO A 88 7.22 4.48 9.55
N VAL A 89 6.29 5.26 9.02
CA VAL A 89 5.85 5.17 7.63
C VAL A 89 6.22 6.45 6.90
N LYS A 90 6.94 6.28 5.79
CA LYS A 90 7.26 7.35 4.85
C LYS A 90 6.41 7.17 3.60
N VAL A 91 5.80 8.24 3.11
CA VAL A 91 5.04 8.21 1.87
C VAL A 91 5.76 9.02 0.80
N VAL A 92 6.01 8.39 -0.34
CA VAL A 92 6.63 9.03 -1.51
C VAL A 92 5.56 9.13 -2.60
N VAL A 93 5.20 10.34 -2.97
CA VAL A 93 4.22 10.57 -4.04
C VAL A 93 4.95 10.63 -5.37
N THR A 94 4.59 9.72 -6.27
CA THR A 94 5.20 9.62 -7.61
C THR A 94 4.16 9.91 -8.69
N GLY A 95 3.63 11.10 -8.70
CA GLY A 95 2.61 11.49 -9.65
C GLY A 95 1.50 12.23 -8.95
N ILE A 96 0.44 11.52 -8.57
CA ILE A 96 -0.78 12.15 -8.08
C ILE A 96 -1.18 11.60 -6.70
N ALA A 97 -1.64 12.50 -5.82
CA ALA A 97 -2.27 12.14 -4.56
C ALA A 97 -3.44 13.08 -4.35
N MET A 98 -4.63 12.66 -4.71
CA MET A 98 -5.84 13.47 -4.63
C MET A 98 -6.82 12.84 -3.66
N SER A 99 -7.70 13.67 -3.08
CA SER A 99 -8.78 13.21 -2.22
C SER A 99 -8.25 12.31 -1.10
N MET A 100 -8.68 11.05 -1.03
CA MET A 100 -8.25 10.11 0.00
C MET A 100 -6.73 9.90 0.00
N GLY A 101 -6.05 10.04 -1.16
CA GLY A 101 -4.60 9.99 -1.25
C GLY A 101 -3.93 11.09 -0.42
N SER A 102 -4.48 12.30 -0.44
CA SER A 102 -3.97 13.42 0.38
C SER A 102 -4.11 13.12 1.87
N ILE A 103 -5.19 12.48 2.28
CA ILE A 103 -5.42 12.10 3.68
C ILE A 103 -4.39 11.07 4.12
N LEU A 104 -4.10 10.08 3.28
CA LEU A 104 -3.08 9.08 3.57
C LEU A 104 -1.70 9.71 3.71
N LEU A 105 -1.38 10.66 2.85
CA LEU A 105 -0.13 11.40 2.92
C LEU A 105 0.02 12.10 4.28
N SER A 106 -1.06 12.65 4.80
CA SER A 106 -1.04 13.35 6.09
C SER A 106 -0.83 12.41 7.27
N ALA A 107 -1.09 11.11 7.13
CA ALA A 107 -0.89 10.13 8.19
C ALA A 107 0.58 9.75 8.38
N ALA A 108 1.40 9.93 7.35
CA ALA A 108 2.80 9.53 7.38
C ALA A 108 3.63 10.37 8.33
N ARG A 109 4.68 9.78 8.90
CA ARG A 109 5.64 10.51 9.74
C ARG A 109 6.57 11.37 8.89
N SER A 110 6.83 10.94 7.65
CA SER A 110 7.57 11.73 6.69
C SER A 110 6.95 11.55 5.31
N GLU A 111 7.12 12.55 4.45
CA GLU A 111 6.53 12.54 3.12
C GLU A 111 7.48 13.15 2.10
N GLU A 112 7.43 12.65 0.88
CA GLU A 112 8.21 13.17 -0.24
C GLU A 112 7.35 13.24 -1.49
N HIS A 113 7.62 14.28 -2.29
CA HIS A 113 7.02 14.46 -3.61
C HIS A 113 8.13 14.43 -4.65
N THR A 114 7.90 13.65 -5.71
CA THR A 114 8.86 13.58 -6.82
C THR A 114 8.26 14.10 -8.12
#